data_ecf52ae9440fcbd218454cd5297becdb
#
_entry.id   ecf52ae9440fcbd218454cd5297becdb
#
_cell.length_a   1.000
_cell.length_b   1.000
_cell.length_c   1.000
_cell.angle_alpha   90.00
_cell.angle_beta   90.00
_cell.angle_gamma   90.00
#
_symmetry.space_group_name_H-M   'P 1'
#
loop_
_entity.id
_entity.type
_entity.pdbx_description
1 polymer ?
#
loop_
_entity_poly.entity_id
_entity_poly.type
_entity_poly.pdbx_seq_one_letter_code
_entity_poly.pdbx_strand_id
1 'polypeptide(L)'
;KYHNGNTIFTRKLFVLNKKKGETIMSKKHPITISSWTLGDQCKFEDRVIAAKEAGYDGIGLRAETYVDALNEGLFDEDILAILDKHGMKVTEVEYIVQWAENNRSYEQKYKEQMCFHMCDLFNVNHINCGLMENYSVEHTAQKLKELCHRAGKRIIGVEPMPYSGLPNLDKAWAVIEASGAENAALILDTWHWVRANQPFDILTKEQAAKTIAIQINDAYDRPYAASILRDESMHDRLAPGTGAKDTVGFVKMVKEAGVDPKAVGVEVISDEILGRGLKEAASWTFDNTKKVLAEAWPEVLED
;
A
#
# COMPACT_ATOMS: atom_id res chain seq x y z
N LYS A 1 54.00 25.94 -22.30
CA LYS A 1 54.14 25.26 -21.00
C LYS A 1 52.73 25.18 -20.38
N TYR A 2 52.14 24.02 -20.48
CA TYR A 2 50.81 23.71 -19.91
C TYR A 2 51.08 23.00 -18.57
N HIS A 3 50.50 23.47 -17.48
CA HIS A 3 50.46 22.78 -16.23
C HIS A 3 49.10 22.08 -16.04
N ASN A 4 49.16 20.75 -16.02
CA ASN A 4 48.07 19.88 -15.62
C ASN A 4 47.90 19.95 -14.09
N GLY A 5 46.70 20.32 -13.65
CA GLY A 5 46.30 20.20 -12.25
C GLY A 5 45.20 19.13 -12.15
N ASN A 6 45.57 17.88 -11.86
CA ASN A 6 44.65 16.82 -11.46
C ASN A 6 44.21 17.04 -10.01
N THR A 7 43.02 17.48 -9.81
CA THR A 7 42.35 17.49 -8.50
C THR A 7 41.59 16.18 -8.33
N ILE A 8 42.19 15.25 -7.60
CA ILE A 8 41.59 13.99 -7.19
C ILE A 8 40.59 14.32 -6.06
N PHE A 9 39.29 14.25 -6.36
CA PHE A 9 38.28 14.23 -5.32
C PHE A 9 38.29 12.89 -4.58
N THR A 10 38.92 12.85 -3.45
CA THR A 10 38.84 11.72 -2.52
C THR A 10 37.46 11.74 -1.85
N ARG A 11 36.56 10.88 -2.31
CA ARG A 11 35.34 10.53 -1.57
C ARG A 11 35.74 9.91 -0.24
N LYS A 12 35.57 10.65 0.85
CA LYS A 12 35.58 10.08 2.20
C LYS A 12 34.38 9.14 2.33
N LEU A 13 34.63 7.85 2.35
CA LEU A 13 33.67 6.84 2.78
C LEU A 13 33.40 7.10 4.26
N PHE A 14 32.24 7.64 4.60
CA PHE A 14 31.75 7.61 5.97
C PHE A 14 31.27 6.19 6.26
N VAL A 15 32.10 5.40 6.90
CA VAL A 15 31.70 4.17 7.56
C VAL A 15 30.89 4.58 8.78
N LEU A 16 29.57 4.50 8.69
CA LEU A 16 28.69 4.62 9.84
C LEU A 16 28.99 3.45 10.79
N ASN A 17 29.65 3.74 11.89
CA ASN A 17 29.76 2.82 13.02
C ASN A 17 28.34 2.54 13.54
N LYS A 18 27.77 1.39 13.15
CA LYS A 18 26.59 0.84 13.82
C LYS A 18 26.93 0.62 15.29
N LYS A 19 26.39 1.46 16.17
CA LYS A 19 26.31 1.14 17.59
C LYS A 19 25.58 -0.20 17.72
N LYS A 20 26.25 -1.20 18.28
CA LYS A 20 25.59 -2.41 18.79
C LYS A 20 24.64 -1.99 19.90
N GLY A 21 23.38 -2.07 19.66
CA GLY A 21 22.35 -1.83 20.66
C GLY A 21 20.98 -2.06 20.07
N GLU A 22 20.33 -3.09 20.56
CA GLU A 22 18.93 -3.45 20.41
C GLU A 22 18.45 -3.64 18.97
N THR A 23 18.37 -4.90 18.57
CA THR A 23 17.50 -5.33 17.47
C THR A 23 16.07 -5.07 17.95
N ILE A 24 15.51 -3.92 17.61
CA ILE A 24 14.06 -3.71 17.72
C ILE A 24 13.45 -4.78 16.82
N MET A 25 12.85 -5.80 17.43
CA MET A 25 12.09 -6.78 16.68
C MET A 25 11.03 -6.01 15.91
N SER A 26 11.05 -6.09 14.58
CA SER A 26 9.99 -5.49 13.78
C SER A 26 8.69 -6.21 14.12
N LYS A 27 7.60 -5.45 14.34
CA LYS A 27 6.27 -6.02 14.49
C LYS A 27 5.99 -6.99 13.35
N LYS A 28 5.33 -8.10 13.66
CA LYS A 28 4.98 -9.11 12.68
C LYS A 28 4.00 -8.56 11.64
N HIS A 29 3.00 -7.79 12.11
CA HIS A 29 1.96 -7.17 11.30
C HIS A 29 1.94 -5.66 11.56
N PRO A 30 2.82 -4.87 10.93
CA PRO A 30 2.84 -3.43 11.15
C PRO A 30 1.52 -2.79 10.69
N ILE A 31 0.97 -1.89 11.54
CA ILE A 31 -0.17 -1.07 11.17
C ILE A 31 0.37 0.13 10.39
N THR A 32 -0.03 0.23 9.14
CA THR A 32 0.46 1.25 8.22
C THR A 32 -0.65 2.16 7.73
N ILE A 33 -0.35 3.44 7.49
CA ILE A 33 -1.29 4.37 6.88
C ILE A 33 -0.89 4.62 5.42
N SER A 34 -1.84 4.51 4.50
CA SER A 34 -1.61 4.91 3.11
C SER A 34 -1.36 6.41 3.03
N SER A 35 -0.38 6.82 2.24
CA SER A 35 -0.09 8.23 2.01
C SER A 35 -1.29 9.01 1.44
N TRP A 36 -2.22 8.34 0.77
CA TRP A 36 -3.45 8.94 0.27
C TRP A 36 -4.47 9.27 1.34
N THR A 37 -4.51 8.52 2.43
CA THR A 37 -5.32 8.86 3.61
C THR A 37 -4.95 10.23 4.18
N LEU A 38 -3.70 10.65 3.99
CA LEU A 38 -3.17 11.93 4.47
C LEU A 38 -3.21 13.06 3.40
N GLY A 39 -3.71 12.76 2.21
CA GLY A 39 -3.82 13.71 1.10
C GLY A 39 -2.49 14.08 0.47
N ASP A 40 -2.54 15.02 -0.49
CA ASP A 40 -1.39 15.46 -1.28
C ASP A 40 -0.90 16.89 -0.91
N GLN A 41 -1.65 17.61 -0.05
CA GLN A 41 -1.41 19.01 0.27
C GLN A 41 -0.51 19.22 1.51
N CYS A 42 0.37 18.27 1.82
CA CYS A 42 1.29 18.36 2.95
C CYS A 42 2.71 17.94 2.55
N LYS A 43 3.69 18.49 3.27
CA LYS A 43 5.09 18.09 3.09
C LYS A 43 5.34 16.66 3.53
N PHE A 44 6.38 16.04 2.96
CA PHE A 44 6.73 14.67 3.30
C PHE A 44 7.00 14.48 4.80
N GLU A 45 7.79 15.37 5.42
CA GLU A 45 8.11 15.27 6.85
C GLU A 45 6.86 15.47 7.74
N ASP A 46 5.95 16.39 7.39
CA ASP A 46 4.71 16.62 8.13
C ASP A 46 3.82 15.37 8.12
N ARG A 47 3.78 14.66 7.00
CA ARG A 47 3.07 13.38 6.84
C ARG A 47 3.66 12.30 7.76
N VAL A 48 4.98 12.19 7.79
CA VAL A 48 5.72 11.24 8.66
C VAL A 48 5.44 11.53 10.14
N ILE A 49 5.47 12.81 10.53
CA ILE A 49 5.18 13.25 11.90
C ILE A 49 3.73 12.89 12.28
N ALA A 50 2.76 13.23 11.43
CA ALA A 50 1.35 12.96 11.72
C ALA A 50 1.07 11.46 11.89
N ALA A 51 1.62 10.61 11.02
CA ALA A 51 1.50 9.16 11.13
C ALA A 51 2.14 8.64 12.43
N LYS A 52 3.33 9.13 12.77
CA LYS A 52 4.04 8.73 14.00
C LYS A 52 3.31 9.16 15.27
N GLU A 53 2.87 10.40 15.34
CA GLU A 53 2.13 10.94 16.50
C GLU A 53 0.80 10.21 16.71
N ALA A 54 0.13 9.76 15.64
CA ALA A 54 -1.07 8.95 15.71
C ALA A 54 -0.82 7.53 16.25
N GLY A 55 0.38 6.98 16.07
CA GLY A 55 0.77 5.66 16.54
C GLY A 55 0.96 4.59 15.48
N TYR A 56 0.98 4.96 14.20
CA TYR A 56 1.28 4.03 13.10
C TYR A 56 2.73 3.53 13.16
N ASP A 57 2.94 2.30 12.71
CA ASP A 57 4.26 1.67 12.62
C ASP A 57 4.97 2.04 11.32
N GLY A 58 4.21 2.40 10.28
CA GLY A 58 4.74 2.73 8.97
C GLY A 58 3.79 3.50 8.08
N ILE A 59 4.28 3.82 6.88
CA ILE A 59 3.52 4.51 5.83
C ILE A 59 3.54 3.64 4.58
N GLY A 60 2.38 3.43 3.98
CA GLY A 60 2.23 2.97 2.60
C GLY A 60 2.48 4.13 1.66
N LEU A 61 3.55 4.08 0.87
CA LEU A 61 3.99 5.21 0.08
C LEU A 61 3.67 5.01 -1.40
N ARG A 62 2.92 5.94 -1.97
CA ARG A 62 2.63 5.98 -3.40
C ARG A 62 3.78 6.63 -4.17
N ALA A 63 3.96 6.17 -5.41
CA ALA A 63 4.98 6.74 -6.29
C ALA A 63 4.80 8.24 -6.51
N GLU A 64 3.56 8.73 -6.56
CA GLU A 64 3.25 10.16 -6.66
C GLU A 64 3.76 10.92 -5.44
N THR A 65 3.47 10.42 -4.23
CA THR A 65 3.93 11.05 -2.98
C THR A 65 5.46 11.07 -2.87
N TYR A 66 6.14 10.03 -3.35
CA TYR A 66 7.59 10.03 -3.42
C TYR A 66 8.10 11.09 -4.42
N VAL A 67 7.48 11.22 -5.59
CA VAL A 67 7.83 12.26 -6.57
C VAL A 67 7.56 13.66 -6.00
N ASP A 68 6.50 13.85 -5.23
CA ASP A 68 6.21 15.12 -4.56
C ASP A 68 7.30 15.48 -3.55
N ALA A 69 7.80 14.51 -2.79
CA ALA A 69 8.95 14.72 -1.89
C ALA A 69 10.23 15.14 -2.66
N LEU A 70 10.48 14.55 -3.84
CA LEU A 70 11.58 14.99 -4.70
C LEU A 70 11.35 16.43 -5.21
N ASN A 71 10.11 16.80 -5.53
CA ASN A 71 9.74 18.16 -5.96
C ASN A 71 9.85 19.19 -4.81
N GLU A 72 9.76 18.76 -3.54
CA GLU A 72 10.08 19.58 -2.38
C GLU A 72 11.60 19.88 -2.27
N GLY A 73 12.43 19.22 -3.08
CA GLY A 73 13.88 19.32 -3.06
C GLY A 73 14.58 18.30 -2.18
N LEU A 74 13.86 17.26 -1.71
CA LEU A 74 14.45 16.14 -0.98
C LEU A 74 15.10 15.16 -1.95
N PHE A 75 16.20 14.53 -1.53
CA PHE A 75 16.82 13.40 -2.19
C PHE A 75 16.54 12.12 -1.39
N ASP A 76 16.91 10.98 -1.94
CA ASP A 76 16.72 9.67 -1.29
C ASP A 76 17.29 9.65 0.15
N GLU A 77 18.48 10.22 0.33
CA GLU A 77 19.14 10.30 1.62
C GLU A 77 18.38 11.18 2.62
N ASP A 78 17.75 12.26 2.15
CA ASP A 78 16.95 13.16 2.99
C ASP A 78 15.66 12.47 3.43
N ILE A 79 15.00 11.76 2.51
CA ILE A 79 13.79 10.97 2.80
C ILE A 79 14.09 9.89 3.85
N LEU A 80 15.17 9.15 3.65
CA LEU A 80 15.62 8.13 4.62
C LEU A 80 15.99 8.76 5.99
N ALA A 81 16.66 9.91 5.99
CA ALA A 81 17.00 10.62 7.23
C ALA A 81 15.76 11.12 7.99
N ILE A 82 14.72 11.60 7.28
CA ILE A 82 13.44 11.99 7.88
C ILE A 82 12.76 10.77 8.51
N LEU A 83 12.68 9.65 7.80
CA LEU A 83 12.08 8.42 8.33
C LEU A 83 12.83 7.92 9.57
N ASP A 84 14.16 7.89 9.53
CA ASP A 84 15.00 7.47 10.67
C ASP A 84 14.85 8.42 11.87
N LYS A 85 14.88 9.73 11.64
CA LYS A 85 14.70 10.77 12.66
C LYS A 85 13.41 10.59 13.46
N HIS A 86 12.32 10.19 12.80
CA HIS A 86 11.01 10.00 13.43
C HIS A 86 10.73 8.53 13.81
N GLY A 87 11.66 7.61 13.55
CA GLY A 87 11.49 6.18 13.80
C GLY A 87 10.32 5.58 13.03
N MET A 88 10.15 6.01 11.77
CA MET A 88 9.12 5.53 10.85
C MET A 88 9.74 4.70 9.72
N LYS A 89 8.90 3.90 9.05
CA LYS A 89 9.30 3.06 7.91
C LYS A 89 8.30 3.23 6.79
N VAL A 90 8.73 3.04 5.55
CA VAL A 90 7.83 2.68 4.46
C VAL A 90 7.58 1.17 4.57
N THR A 91 6.33 0.77 4.61
CA THR A 91 5.89 -0.61 4.81
C THR A 91 5.17 -1.20 3.61
N GLU A 92 4.66 -0.36 2.73
CA GLU A 92 4.06 -0.73 1.45
C GLU A 92 4.52 0.25 0.37
N VAL A 93 4.65 -0.24 -0.86
CA VAL A 93 4.89 0.60 -2.04
C VAL A 93 3.67 0.51 -2.95
N GLU A 94 3.18 1.67 -3.39
CA GLU A 94 1.97 1.84 -4.18
C GLU A 94 2.22 2.81 -5.34
N TYR A 95 1.60 2.77 -6.44
CA TYR A 95 0.59 1.87 -6.93
C TYR A 95 0.79 1.70 -8.44
N ILE A 96 0.92 0.48 -8.95
CA ILE A 96 1.10 0.23 -10.39
C ILE A 96 -0.27 0.02 -11.04
N VAL A 97 -0.56 0.80 -12.08
CA VAL A 97 -1.76 0.67 -12.92
C VAL A 97 -1.38 0.53 -14.39
N GLN A 98 -2.35 0.20 -15.25
CA GLN A 98 -2.18 0.15 -16.72
C GLN A 98 -1.07 -0.81 -17.18
N TRP A 99 -0.76 -1.79 -16.34
CA TRP A 99 0.31 -2.77 -16.60
C TRP A 99 -0.07 -3.81 -17.66
N ALA A 100 -1.37 -3.96 -17.95
CA ALA A 100 -1.88 -4.94 -18.91
C ALA A 100 -2.00 -4.39 -20.34
N GLU A 101 -1.72 -3.12 -20.57
CA GLU A 101 -1.72 -2.54 -21.90
C GLU A 101 -0.60 -3.09 -22.78
N ASN A 102 -0.89 -3.31 -24.09
CA ASN A 102 0.12 -3.76 -25.05
C ASN A 102 1.18 -2.68 -25.34
N ASN A 103 0.73 -1.43 -25.46
CA ASN A 103 1.57 -0.29 -25.79
C ASN A 103 1.60 0.70 -24.63
N ARG A 104 2.33 0.34 -23.58
CA ARG A 104 2.47 1.18 -22.39
C ARG A 104 3.24 2.47 -22.70
N SER A 105 2.74 3.60 -22.20
CA SER A 105 3.39 4.90 -22.34
C SER A 105 4.73 4.96 -21.57
N TYR A 106 5.49 6.06 -21.80
CA TYR A 106 6.70 6.30 -21.02
C TYR A 106 6.38 6.50 -19.52
N GLU A 107 5.35 7.27 -19.21
CA GLU A 107 4.93 7.57 -17.84
C GLU A 107 4.56 6.29 -17.07
N GLN A 108 3.81 5.38 -17.71
CA GLN A 108 3.44 4.10 -17.11
C GLN A 108 4.67 3.23 -16.78
N LYS A 109 5.63 3.18 -17.71
CA LYS A 109 6.90 2.46 -17.50
C LYS A 109 7.76 3.14 -16.44
N TYR A 110 7.81 4.47 -16.45
CA TYR A 110 8.55 5.25 -15.47
C TYR A 110 8.00 5.06 -14.06
N LYS A 111 6.67 5.12 -13.89
CA LYS A 111 6.01 4.85 -12.59
C LYS A 111 6.31 3.44 -12.07
N GLU A 112 6.30 2.43 -12.94
CA GLU A 112 6.68 1.06 -12.58
C GLU A 112 8.13 1.00 -12.08
N GLN A 113 9.07 1.64 -12.79
CA GLN A 113 10.48 1.70 -12.37
C GLN A 113 10.66 2.48 -11.06
N MET A 114 9.85 3.53 -10.84
CA MET A 114 9.84 4.28 -9.59
C MET A 114 9.40 3.39 -8.41
N CYS A 115 8.34 2.59 -8.58
CA CYS A 115 7.94 1.62 -7.56
C CYS A 115 9.04 0.60 -7.27
N PHE A 116 9.76 0.13 -8.29
CA PHE A 116 10.89 -0.79 -8.10
C PHE A 116 12.04 -0.12 -7.32
N HIS A 117 12.38 1.13 -7.67
CA HIS A 117 13.37 1.92 -6.94
C HIS A 117 12.99 2.12 -5.48
N MET A 118 11.72 2.50 -5.22
CA MET A 118 11.22 2.67 -3.86
C MET A 118 11.30 1.37 -3.03
N CYS A 119 11.00 0.22 -3.64
CA CYS A 119 11.18 -1.06 -2.98
C CYS A 119 12.63 -1.29 -2.54
N ASP A 120 13.60 -0.99 -3.40
CA ASP A 120 15.02 -1.15 -3.08
C ASP A 120 15.48 -0.13 -2.04
N LEU A 121 15.05 1.14 -2.17
CA LEU A 121 15.39 2.22 -1.27
C LEU A 121 14.90 1.97 0.15
N PHE A 122 13.63 1.56 0.28
CA PHE A 122 12.98 1.38 1.58
C PHE A 122 13.04 -0.06 2.13
N ASN A 123 13.65 -0.97 1.38
CA ASN A 123 13.70 -2.40 1.72
C ASN A 123 12.31 -3.03 1.89
N VAL A 124 11.37 -2.64 1.02
CA VAL A 124 10.03 -3.23 0.91
C VAL A 124 10.03 -4.22 -0.25
N ASN A 125 9.46 -5.40 -0.07
CA ASN A 125 9.51 -6.44 -1.08
C ASN A 125 8.19 -6.69 -1.80
N HIS A 126 7.19 -5.84 -1.63
CA HIS A 126 5.90 -5.94 -2.33
C HIS A 126 5.44 -4.60 -2.87
N ILE A 127 4.62 -4.66 -3.91
CA ILE A 127 4.03 -3.51 -4.58
C ILE A 127 2.56 -3.79 -4.82
N ASN A 128 1.70 -2.87 -4.40
CA ASN A 128 0.27 -2.94 -4.67
C ASN A 128 -0.02 -2.51 -6.10
N CYS A 129 -0.86 -3.24 -6.80
CA CYS A 129 -1.27 -2.91 -8.16
C CYS A 129 -2.74 -3.19 -8.42
N GLY A 130 -3.34 -2.41 -9.31
CA GLY A 130 -4.71 -2.57 -9.80
C GLY A 130 -4.79 -2.51 -11.31
N LEU A 131 -5.93 -2.91 -11.85
CA LEU A 131 -6.19 -2.91 -13.27
C LEU A 131 -7.54 -2.26 -13.56
N MET A 132 -7.52 -1.07 -14.13
CA MET A 132 -8.76 -0.34 -14.45
C MET A 132 -9.42 -0.85 -15.73
N GLU A 133 -8.62 -1.31 -16.68
CA GLU A 133 -9.03 -1.75 -18.01
C GLU A 133 -9.60 -3.17 -17.95
N ASN A 134 -10.62 -3.43 -18.76
CA ASN A 134 -11.25 -4.75 -18.82
C ASN A 134 -10.69 -5.58 -19.98
N TYR A 135 -9.94 -6.61 -19.64
CA TYR A 135 -9.39 -7.58 -20.59
C TYR A 135 -9.87 -9.00 -20.25
N SER A 136 -9.61 -9.96 -21.15
CA SER A 136 -9.82 -11.38 -20.84
C SER A 136 -8.86 -11.86 -19.75
N VAL A 137 -9.21 -12.93 -19.07
CA VAL A 137 -8.36 -13.55 -18.04
C VAL A 137 -7.00 -13.95 -18.63
N GLU A 138 -6.98 -14.54 -19.81
CA GLU A 138 -5.77 -15.00 -20.49
C GLU A 138 -4.82 -13.85 -20.80
N HIS A 139 -5.35 -12.74 -21.35
CA HIS A 139 -4.55 -11.54 -21.64
C HIS A 139 -3.98 -10.96 -20.34
N THR A 140 -4.83 -10.78 -19.34
CA THR A 140 -4.43 -10.19 -18.06
C THR A 140 -3.40 -11.07 -17.35
N ALA A 141 -3.58 -12.39 -17.36
CA ALA A 141 -2.64 -13.34 -16.78
C ALA A 141 -1.27 -13.30 -17.45
N GLN A 142 -1.25 -13.25 -18.79
CA GLN A 142 0.00 -13.09 -19.54
C GLN A 142 0.73 -11.79 -19.16
N LYS A 143 -0.01 -10.68 -19.04
CA LYS A 143 0.56 -9.38 -18.66
C LYS A 143 1.00 -9.33 -17.19
N LEU A 144 0.28 -10.00 -16.30
CA LEU A 144 0.70 -10.15 -14.90
C LEU A 144 2.02 -10.94 -14.82
N LYS A 145 2.13 -12.03 -15.57
CA LYS A 145 3.38 -12.80 -15.66
C LYS A 145 4.56 -11.94 -16.14
N GLU A 146 4.33 -11.10 -17.17
CA GLU A 146 5.34 -10.18 -17.67
C GLU A 146 5.73 -9.13 -16.61
N LEU A 147 4.75 -8.56 -15.88
CA LEU A 147 5.01 -7.63 -14.77
C LEU A 147 5.80 -8.30 -13.64
N CYS A 148 5.38 -9.48 -13.21
CA CYS A 148 6.06 -10.27 -12.18
C CYS A 148 7.51 -10.61 -12.57
N HIS A 149 7.75 -10.92 -13.84
CA HIS A 149 9.10 -11.14 -14.35
C HIS A 149 9.97 -9.87 -14.26
N ARG A 150 9.45 -8.70 -14.65
CA ARG A 150 10.16 -7.42 -14.53
C ARG A 150 10.39 -7.01 -13.07
N ALA A 151 9.45 -7.35 -12.18
CA ALA A 151 9.57 -7.08 -10.74
C ALA A 151 10.67 -7.91 -10.06
N GLY A 152 11.11 -9.00 -10.66
CA GLY A 152 12.17 -9.86 -10.14
C GLY A 152 11.76 -10.55 -8.83
N LYS A 153 12.42 -10.23 -7.72
CA LYS A 153 12.13 -10.81 -6.41
C LYS A 153 10.97 -10.13 -5.68
N ARG A 154 10.50 -8.98 -6.19
CA ARG A 154 9.41 -8.22 -5.55
C ARG A 154 8.09 -8.92 -5.81
N ILE A 155 7.22 -8.91 -4.82
CA ILE A 155 5.88 -9.49 -4.91
C ILE A 155 4.94 -8.45 -5.51
N ILE A 156 4.12 -8.85 -6.46
CA ILE A 156 3.09 -8.01 -7.05
C ILE A 156 1.75 -8.39 -6.42
N GLY A 157 1.25 -7.50 -5.58
CA GLY A 157 -0.05 -7.64 -4.94
C GLY A 157 -1.15 -7.07 -5.81
N VAL A 158 -2.02 -7.93 -6.32
CA VAL A 158 -3.16 -7.57 -7.17
C VAL A 158 -4.35 -7.26 -6.28
N GLU A 159 -4.92 -6.07 -6.45
CA GLU A 159 -6.08 -5.60 -5.70
C GLU A 159 -7.36 -5.70 -6.54
N PRO A 160 -8.35 -6.53 -6.14
CA PRO A 160 -9.67 -6.53 -6.75
C PRO A 160 -10.46 -5.27 -6.36
N MET A 161 -11.02 -4.58 -7.35
CA MET A 161 -11.81 -3.36 -7.14
C MET A 161 -13.12 -3.43 -7.96
N PRO A 162 -14.31 -3.22 -7.39
CA PRO A 162 -15.60 -3.49 -8.05
C PRO A 162 -15.86 -2.67 -9.32
N TYR A 163 -15.16 -1.57 -9.50
CA TYR A 163 -15.25 -0.68 -10.67
C TYR A 163 -14.11 -0.89 -11.69
N SER A 164 -13.33 -1.95 -11.52
CA SER A 164 -12.11 -2.20 -12.29
C SER A 164 -12.21 -3.40 -13.21
N GLY A 165 -11.14 -3.67 -13.95
CA GLY A 165 -11.02 -4.88 -14.78
C GLY A 165 -10.91 -6.17 -13.96
N LEU A 166 -10.66 -6.07 -12.65
CA LEU A 166 -10.63 -7.17 -11.67
C LEU A 166 -11.66 -6.89 -10.56
N PRO A 167 -12.97 -7.05 -10.84
CA PRO A 167 -14.02 -6.51 -9.99
C PRO A 167 -14.25 -7.27 -8.67
N ASN A 168 -13.67 -8.44 -8.50
CA ASN A 168 -13.89 -9.30 -7.33
C ASN A 168 -12.73 -10.30 -7.15
N LEU A 169 -12.76 -11.02 -6.02
CA LEU A 169 -11.78 -12.05 -5.69
C LEU A 169 -11.66 -13.12 -6.77
N ASP A 170 -12.79 -13.64 -7.28
CA ASP A 170 -12.78 -14.76 -8.25
C ASP A 170 -11.99 -14.41 -9.52
N LYS A 171 -12.26 -13.22 -10.09
CA LYS A 171 -11.56 -12.80 -11.31
C LYS A 171 -10.08 -12.50 -11.06
N ALA A 172 -9.76 -11.85 -9.95
CA ALA A 172 -8.36 -11.60 -9.59
C ALA A 172 -7.60 -12.91 -9.34
N TRP A 173 -8.22 -13.85 -8.65
CA TRP A 173 -7.63 -15.16 -8.39
C TRP A 173 -7.42 -15.96 -9.68
N ALA A 174 -8.42 -16.02 -10.57
CA ALA A 174 -8.28 -16.67 -11.86
C ALA A 174 -7.11 -16.12 -12.69
N VAL A 175 -6.86 -14.81 -12.63
CA VAL A 175 -5.72 -14.17 -13.29
C VAL A 175 -4.40 -14.56 -12.64
N ILE A 176 -4.33 -14.59 -11.30
CA ILE A 176 -3.12 -15.00 -10.56
C ILE A 176 -2.78 -16.45 -10.89
N GLU A 177 -3.74 -17.38 -10.81
CA GLU A 177 -3.53 -18.78 -11.13
C GLU A 177 -3.09 -18.98 -12.58
N ALA A 178 -3.81 -18.38 -13.53
CA ALA A 178 -3.49 -18.50 -14.95
C ALA A 178 -2.13 -17.88 -15.32
N SER A 179 -1.64 -16.89 -14.56
CA SER A 179 -0.32 -16.30 -14.78
C SER A 179 0.82 -17.27 -14.50
N GLY A 180 0.62 -18.17 -13.54
CA GLY A 180 1.65 -19.08 -13.05
C GLY A 180 2.85 -18.39 -12.43
N ALA A 181 2.73 -17.09 -12.07
CA ALA A 181 3.82 -16.31 -11.49
C ALA A 181 3.90 -16.56 -9.97
N GLU A 182 5.04 -17.04 -9.49
CA GLU A 182 5.24 -17.37 -8.07
C GLU A 182 5.14 -16.13 -7.16
N ASN A 183 5.56 -14.96 -7.67
CA ASN A 183 5.55 -13.68 -6.97
C ASN A 183 4.29 -12.84 -7.24
N ALA A 184 3.23 -13.41 -7.81
CA ALA A 184 1.90 -12.81 -7.82
C ALA A 184 1.18 -13.13 -6.51
N ALA A 185 0.50 -12.12 -5.94
CA ALA A 185 -0.21 -12.20 -4.67
C ALA A 185 -1.51 -11.38 -4.72
N LEU A 186 -2.31 -11.44 -3.66
CA LEU A 186 -3.51 -10.65 -3.46
C LEU A 186 -3.28 -9.52 -2.45
N ILE A 187 -3.96 -8.41 -2.67
CA ILE A 187 -4.26 -7.37 -1.68
C ILE A 187 -5.78 -7.39 -1.46
N LEU A 188 -6.22 -7.41 -0.22
CA LEU A 188 -7.65 -7.39 0.10
C LEU A 188 -8.00 -6.12 0.86
N ASP A 189 -8.90 -5.32 0.29
CA ASP A 189 -9.40 -4.07 0.86
C ASP A 189 -10.85 -4.21 1.29
N THR A 190 -11.20 -3.72 2.49
CA THR A 190 -12.55 -3.83 3.06
C THR A 190 -13.59 -3.14 2.20
N TRP A 191 -13.33 -1.88 1.76
CA TRP A 191 -14.30 -1.13 0.96
C TRP A 191 -14.59 -1.85 -0.36
N HIS A 192 -13.52 -2.33 -1.01
CA HIS A 192 -13.65 -3.06 -2.27
C HIS A 192 -14.40 -4.37 -2.09
N TRP A 193 -14.12 -5.09 -1.00
CA TRP A 193 -14.80 -6.35 -0.67
C TRP A 193 -16.31 -6.16 -0.50
N VAL A 194 -16.72 -5.20 0.34
CA VAL A 194 -18.13 -4.97 0.64
C VAL A 194 -18.89 -4.34 -0.52
N ARG A 195 -18.24 -3.48 -1.31
CA ARG A 195 -18.82 -2.88 -2.52
C ARG A 195 -18.92 -3.86 -3.68
N ALA A 196 -18.13 -4.92 -3.72
CA ALA A 196 -18.29 -6.06 -4.61
C ALA A 196 -19.36 -7.06 -4.13
N ASN A 197 -20.03 -6.79 -2.99
CA ASN A 197 -20.99 -7.67 -2.33
C ASN A 197 -20.46 -9.10 -2.09
N GLN A 198 -19.19 -9.22 -1.73
CA GLN A 198 -18.58 -10.51 -1.46
C GLN A 198 -18.91 -10.97 -0.03
N PRO A 199 -19.34 -12.21 0.16
CA PRO A 199 -19.57 -12.77 1.50
C PRO A 199 -18.25 -12.99 2.25
N PHE A 200 -18.32 -13.08 3.58
CA PHE A 200 -17.14 -13.21 4.45
C PHE A 200 -16.70 -14.67 4.68
N ASP A 201 -17.17 -15.62 3.91
CA ASP A 201 -16.88 -17.05 4.03
C ASP A 201 -16.29 -17.68 2.76
N ILE A 202 -15.94 -16.85 1.74
CA ILE A 202 -15.47 -17.35 0.45
C ILE A 202 -13.93 -17.41 0.33
N LEU A 203 -13.19 -16.80 1.25
CA LEU A 203 -11.72 -16.78 1.18
C LEU A 203 -11.14 -18.16 1.49
N THR A 204 -10.56 -18.81 0.49
CA THR A 204 -9.93 -20.13 0.66
C THR A 204 -8.57 -20.02 1.35
N LYS A 205 -8.08 -21.11 1.92
CA LYS A 205 -6.73 -21.17 2.53
C LYS A 205 -5.62 -20.88 1.53
N GLU A 206 -5.81 -21.27 0.27
CA GLU A 206 -4.84 -21.02 -0.79
C GLU A 206 -4.78 -19.53 -1.15
N GLN A 207 -5.93 -18.89 -1.29
CA GLN A 207 -6.02 -17.43 -1.48
C GLN A 207 -5.46 -16.67 -0.28
N ALA A 208 -5.78 -17.12 0.94
CA ALA A 208 -5.25 -16.53 2.17
C ALA A 208 -3.71 -16.61 2.22
N ALA A 209 -3.13 -17.75 1.86
CA ALA A 209 -1.67 -17.93 1.80
C ALA A 209 -0.99 -17.04 0.74
N LYS A 210 -1.73 -16.58 -0.25
CA LYS A 210 -1.27 -15.65 -1.29
C LYS A 210 -1.69 -14.20 -1.01
N THR A 211 -2.39 -13.90 0.07
CA THR A 211 -2.73 -12.54 0.47
C THR A 211 -1.56 -11.91 1.21
N ILE A 212 -0.94 -10.89 0.60
CA ILE A 212 0.30 -10.26 1.10
C ILE A 212 0.05 -9.08 2.03
N ALA A 213 -1.04 -8.35 1.84
CA ALA A 213 -1.47 -7.24 2.68
C ALA A 213 -2.99 -7.14 2.71
N ILE A 214 -3.50 -6.50 3.75
CA ILE A 214 -4.91 -6.12 3.85
C ILE A 214 -5.01 -4.61 4.03
N GLN A 215 -6.08 -4.02 3.52
CA GLN A 215 -6.39 -2.60 3.72
C GLN A 215 -7.74 -2.48 4.39
N ILE A 216 -7.78 -1.76 5.50
CA ILE A 216 -8.98 -1.59 6.30
C ILE A 216 -9.47 -0.15 6.27
N ASN A 217 -10.76 -0.03 6.08
CA ASN A 217 -11.56 1.19 5.99
C ASN A 217 -13.02 0.82 6.23
N ASP A 218 -13.95 1.70 5.92
CA ASP A 218 -15.38 1.40 5.97
C ASP A 218 -16.14 2.13 4.86
N ALA A 219 -17.41 1.83 4.70
CA ALA A 219 -18.29 2.41 3.71
C ALA A 219 -19.62 2.84 4.32
N TYR A 220 -20.25 3.86 3.73
CA TYR A 220 -21.59 4.28 4.11
C TYR A 220 -22.64 3.17 3.87
N ASP A 221 -23.62 3.09 4.77
CA ASP A 221 -24.81 2.26 4.56
C ASP A 221 -25.82 3.00 3.68
N ARG A 222 -25.48 3.09 2.40
CA ARG A 222 -26.35 3.70 1.40
C ARG A 222 -26.34 2.86 0.12
N PRO A 223 -27.46 2.88 -0.65
CA PRO A 223 -27.46 2.33 -2.00
C PRO A 223 -26.41 3.04 -2.86
N TYR A 224 -25.81 2.31 -3.77
CA TYR A 224 -24.87 2.85 -4.74
C TYR A 224 -25.25 2.41 -6.16
N ALA A 225 -24.94 3.26 -7.14
CA ALA A 225 -24.92 2.87 -8.54
C ALA A 225 -23.50 2.48 -8.95
N ALA A 226 -23.36 1.47 -9.79
CA ALA A 226 -22.04 1.03 -10.27
C ALA A 226 -21.24 2.17 -10.91
N SER A 227 -21.92 3.14 -11.52
CA SER A 227 -21.28 4.31 -12.16
C SER A 227 -20.60 5.28 -11.20
N ILE A 228 -20.93 5.27 -9.90
CA ILE A 228 -20.32 6.18 -8.89
C ILE A 228 -19.35 5.47 -7.96
N LEU A 229 -19.16 4.16 -8.08
CA LEU A 229 -18.30 3.40 -7.17
C LEU A 229 -16.86 3.94 -7.14
N ARG A 230 -16.30 4.29 -8.31
CA ARG A 230 -14.97 4.84 -8.36
C ARG A 230 -14.86 6.19 -7.64
N ASP A 231 -15.84 7.06 -7.85
CA ASP A 231 -15.91 8.37 -7.19
C ASP A 231 -16.03 8.21 -5.67
N GLU A 232 -16.96 7.36 -5.22
CA GLU A 232 -17.10 7.03 -3.79
C GLU A 232 -15.79 6.49 -3.20
N SER A 233 -15.11 5.57 -3.90
CA SER A 233 -13.83 5.00 -3.46
C SER A 233 -12.73 6.04 -3.30
N MET A 234 -12.79 7.15 -4.04
CA MET A 234 -11.75 8.17 -4.09
C MET A 234 -12.05 9.40 -3.21
N HIS A 235 -13.27 9.50 -2.63
CA HIS A 235 -13.70 10.69 -1.90
C HIS A 235 -14.48 10.40 -0.62
N ASP A 236 -15.14 9.23 -0.51
CA ASP A 236 -16.18 8.98 0.47
C ASP A 236 -15.94 7.72 1.33
N ARG A 237 -14.69 7.27 1.50
CA ARG A 237 -14.43 6.18 2.44
C ARG A 237 -14.56 6.67 3.88
N LEU A 238 -14.87 5.75 4.78
CA LEU A 238 -14.99 6.00 6.22
C LEU A 238 -13.83 5.35 6.98
N ALA A 239 -13.52 5.90 8.15
CA ALA A 239 -12.57 5.26 9.06
C ALA A 239 -13.07 3.85 9.48
N PRO A 240 -12.17 2.89 9.72
CA PRO A 240 -12.55 1.53 10.07
C PRO A 240 -13.55 1.47 11.22
N GLY A 241 -14.66 0.72 11.02
CA GLY A 241 -15.71 0.54 12.01
C GLY A 241 -16.61 1.75 12.28
N THR A 242 -16.52 2.82 11.47
CA THR A 242 -17.42 3.98 11.60
C THR A 242 -18.56 4.00 10.60
N GLY A 243 -18.56 3.06 9.67
CA GLY A 243 -19.64 2.81 8.71
C GLY A 243 -20.54 1.66 9.14
N ALA A 244 -21.27 1.11 8.18
CA ALA A 244 -22.21 0.01 8.42
C ALA A 244 -21.93 -1.22 7.55
N LYS A 245 -20.69 -1.41 7.13
CA LYS A 245 -20.31 -2.49 6.20
C LYS A 245 -19.46 -3.60 6.82
N ASP A 246 -19.45 -3.70 8.16
CA ASP A 246 -18.86 -4.80 8.91
C ASP A 246 -17.36 -5.01 8.68
N THR A 247 -16.58 -3.95 8.90
CA THR A 247 -15.11 -4.03 8.88
C THR A 247 -14.58 -5.07 9.88
N VAL A 248 -15.23 -5.23 11.02
CA VAL A 248 -14.90 -6.27 12.03
C VAL A 248 -15.05 -7.67 11.44
N GLY A 249 -16.16 -7.93 10.73
CA GLY A 249 -16.39 -9.22 10.05
C GLY A 249 -15.35 -9.50 8.99
N PHE A 250 -14.97 -8.49 8.19
CA PHE A 250 -13.89 -8.64 7.21
C PHE A 250 -12.55 -9.01 7.88
N VAL A 251 -12.16 -8.31 8.94
CA VAL A 251 -10.91 -8.61 9.66
C VAL A 251 -10.95 -9.99 10.32
N LYS A 252 -12.09 -10.40 10.89
CA LYS A 252 -12.27 -11.78 11.42
C LYS A 252 -12.11 -12.82 10.30
N MET A 253 -12.72 -12.62 9.14
CA MET A 253 -12.60 -13.52 7.99
C MET A 253 -11.14 -13.70 7.57
N VAL A 254 -10.37 -12.64 7.37
CA VAL A 254 -8.97 -12.75 6.92
C VAL A 254 -8.09 -13.44 7.98
N LYS A 255 -8.32 -13.16 9.27
CA LYS A 255 -7.66 -13.86 10.38
C LYS A 255 -7.98 -15.36 10.40
N GLU A 256 -9.26 -15.72 10.33
CA GLU A 256 -9.74 -17.11 10.39
C GLU A 256 -9.29 -17.93 9.16
N ALA A 257 -9.20 -17.29 8.01
CA ALA A 257 -8.64 -17.91 6.79
C ALA A 257 -7.13 -18.15 6.89
N GLY A 258 -6.45 -17.53 7.84
CA GLY A 258 -5.02 -17.70 8.08
C GLY A 258 -4.14 -16.78 7.25
N VAL A 259 -4.63 -15.60 6.89
CA VAL A 259 -3.82 -14.56 6.22
C VAL A 259 -2.68 -14.13 7.15
N ASP A 260 -1.45 -14.02 6.60
CA ASP A 260 -0.24 -13.55 7.29
C ASP A 260 0.29 -12.28 6.58
N PRO A 261 -0.35 -11.11 6.75
CA PRO A 261 -0.08 -9.94 5.93
C PRO A 261 1.25 -9.29 6.32
N LYS A 262 1.98 -8.76 5.33
CA LYS A 262 3.18 -7.94 5.56
C LYS A 262 2.86 -6.56 6.12
N ALA A 263 1.63 -6.10 5.90
CA ALA A 263 1.10 -4.85 6.44
C ALA A 263 -0.41 -4.98 6.66
N VAL A 264 -0.88 -4.36 7.74
CA VAL A 264 -2.30 -4.05 7.97
C VAL A 264 -2.46 -2.57 7.61
N GLY A 265 -2.84 -2.33 6.36
CA GLY A 265 -2.98 -0.99 5.78
C GLY A 265 -4.25 -0.31 6.25
N VAL A 266 -4.17 1.00 6.43
CA VAL A 266 -5.33 1.88 6.66
C VAL A 266 -5.39 2.84 5.48
N GLU A 267 -6.32 2.59 4.55
CA GLU A 267 -6.51 3.41 3.36
C GLU A 267 -7.90 4.03 3.35
N VAL A 268 -7.99 5.24 3.86
CA VAL A 268 -9.25 5.99 3.98
C VAL A 268 -9.18 7.24 3.11
N ILE A 269 -9.52 7.09 1.84
CA ILE A 269 -9.56 8.20 0.89
C ILE A 269 -10.90 8.92 1.09
N SER A 270 -10.88 10.07 1.76
CA SER A 270 -12.08 10.76 2.24
C SER A 270 -11.88 12.27 2.33
N ASP A 271 -12.68 13.02 1.57
CA ASP A 271 -12.66 14.49 1.62
C ASP A 271 -13.06 15.02 3.00
N GLU A 272 -14.00 14.34 3.68
CA GLU A 272 -14.41 14.69 5.04
C GLU A 272 -13.25 14.55 6.03
N ILE A 273 -12.53 13.42 5.99
CA ILE A 273 -11.43 13.14 6.91
C ILE A 273 -10.25 14.08 6.64
N LEU A 274 -9.92 14.32 5.37
CA LEU A 274 -8.90 15.30 4.98
C LEU A 274 -9.26 16.72 5.43
N GLY A 275 -10.54 17.08 5.39
CA GLY A 275 -11.04 18.38 5.86
C GLY A 275 -10.84 18.62 7.37
N ARG A 276 -10.55 17.58 8.17
CA ARG A 276 -10.22 17.69 9.60
C ARG A 276 -8.77 18.16 9.84
N GLY A 277 -7.95 18.11 8.80
CA GLY A 277 -6.52 18.40 8.87
C GLY A 277 -5.67 17.17 9.17
N LEU A 278 -4.40 17.24 8.79
CA LEU A 278 -3.45 16.14 8.71
C LEU A 278 -3.35 15.29 10.01
N LYS A 279 -3.16 15.95 11.16
CA LYS A 279 -3.02 15.26 12.45
C LYS A 279 -4.31 14.57 12.90
N GLU A 280 -5.43 15.24 12.73
CA GLU A 280 -6.74 14.69 13.09
C GLU A 280 -7.12 13.53 12.16
N ALA A 281 -6.82 13.63 10.87
CA ALA A 281 -7.03 12.54 9.91
C ALA A 281 -6.24 11.28 10.32
N ALA A 282 -4.97 11.45 10.67
CA ALA A 282 -4.12 10.34 11.12
C ALA A 282 -4.64 9.74 12.45
N SER A 283 -4.93 10.57 13.44
CA SER A 283 -5.38 10.10 14.77
C SER A 283 -6.75 9.44 14.70
N TRP A 284 -7.69 10.03 13.97
CA TRP A 284 -9.05 9.51 13.85
C TRP A 284 -9.06 8.13 13.19
N THR A 285 -8.31 7.97 12.10
CA THR A 285 -8.23 6.68 11.41
C THR A 285 -7.52 5.63 12.26
N PHE A 286 -6.46 5.98 12.98
CA PHE A 286 -5.74 5.06 13.86
C PHE A 286 -6.59 4.61 15.05
N ASP A 287 -7.26 5.54 15.75
CA ASP A 287 -8.07 5.22 16.93
C ASP A 287 -9.24 4.28 16.59
N ASN A 288 -9.86 4.46 15.44
CA ASN A 288 -10.91 3.56 14.96
C ASN A 288 -10.34 2.21 14.48
N THR A 289 -9.18 2.21 13.84
CA THR A 289 -8.44 0.97 13.51
C THR A 289 -8.16 0.14 14.77
N LYS A 290 -7.66 0.75 15.84
CA LYS A 290 -7.42 0.04 17.11
C LYS A 290 -8.67 -0.63 17.67
N LYS A 291 -9.83 0.04 17.60
CA LYS A 291 -11.10 -0.55 18.08
C LYS A 291 -11.48 -1.79 17.26
N VAL A 292 -11.38 -1.71 15.94
CA VAL A 292 -11.66 -2.84 15.05
C VAL A 292 -10.69 -3.99 15.32
N LEU A 293 -9.38 -3.72 15.41
CA LEU A 293 -8.38 -4.74 15.67
C LEU A 293 -8.52 -5.35 17.05
N ALA A 294 -8.81 -4.55 18.08
CA ALA A 294 -9.04 -5.07 19.44
C ALA A 294 -10.20 -6.07 19.51
N GLU A 295 -11.23 -5.89 18.69
CA GLU A 295 -12.35 -6.82 18.59
C GLU A 295 -12.09 -8.02 17.69
N ALA A 296 -11.46 -7.80 16.53
CA ALA A 296 -11.36 -8.81 15.48
C ALA A 296 -10.02 -9.56 15.49
N TRP A 297 -8.93 -8.86 15.77
CA TRP A 297 -7.56 -9.42 15.68
C TRP A 297 -6.62 -8.76 16.71
N PRO A 298 -6.86 -8.94 18.04
CA PRO A 298 -6.09 -8.23 19.06
C PRO A 298 -4.59 -8.51 19.02
N GLU A 299 -4.16 -9.67 18.51
CA GLU A 299 -2.75 -10.03 18.40
C GLU A 299 -1.93 -9.07 17.53
N VAL A 300 -2.55 -8.39 16.57
CA VAL A 300 -1.88 -7.34 15.76
C VAL A 300 -1.49 -6.12 16.60
N LEU A 301 -2.20 -5.87 17.70
CA LEU A 301 -1.90 -4.75 18.60
C LEU A 301 -0.82 -5.10 19.64
N GLU A 302 -0.57 -6.39 19.89
CA GLU A 302 0.35 -6.92 20.91
C GLU A 302 1.76 -7.17 20.37
N ASP A 303 1.94 -7.18 19.04
CA ASP A 303 3.19 -7.49 18.35
C ASP A 303 4.32 -6.43 18.55
#